data_725e23fe3e99f5c50866b12ad8bf4709
#
_entry.id   725e23fe3e99f5c50866b12ad8bf4709
#
_cell.length_a   1.000
_cell.length_b   1.000
_cell.length_c   1.000
_cell.angle_alpha   90.00
_cell.angle_beta   90.00
_cell.angle_gamma   90.00
#
_symmetry.space_group_name_H-M   'P 1'
#
loop_
_entity.id
_entity.type
_entity.pdbx_description
1 polymer ?
#
loop_
_entity_poly.entity_id
_entity_poly.type
_entity_poly.pdbx_seq_one_letter_code
_entity_poly.pdbx_strand_id
1 'polypeptide(L)'
;ALVPVLAGLEGQLTATIHGTETDAEAVTELVPVLEDRAGRLLWGGWPTGVEVASAMVHGGPYPATSAPATTSVGTLAIARFLRPVAFQNFPTEMLPAEFR
;
A
#
# COMPACT_ATOMS: atom_id res chain seq x y z
N ALA A 1 -4.50 -26.68 -0.34
CA ALA A 1 -5.09 -26.76 -1.69
C ALA A 1 -5.26 -25.39 -2.35
N LEU A 2 -5.51 -24.33 -1.57
CA LEU A 2 -5.65 -22.97 -2.12
C LEU A 2 -4.31 -22.32 -2.47
N VAL A 3 -3.25 -22.61 -1.73
CA VAL A 3 -1.94 -21.96 -1.94
C VAL A 3 -1.43 -22.09 -3.38
N PRO A 4 -1.39 -23.28 -4.00
CA PRO A 4 -0.95 -23.40 -5.39
C PRO A 4 -1.85 -22.65 -6.39
N VAL A 5 -3.15 -22.60 -6.13
CA VAL A 5 -4.10 -21.89 -7.00
C VAL A 5 -3.84 -20.39 -6.95
N LEU A 6 -3.71 -19.83 -5.74
CA LEU A 6 -3.45 -18.40 -5.55
C LEU A 6 -2.08 -17.99 -6.07
N ALA A 7 -1.06 -18.83 -5.89
CA ALA A 7 0.28 -18.58 -6.41
C ALA A 7 0.32 -18.52 -7.94
N GLY A 8 -0.63 -19.18 -8.62
CA GLY A 8 -0.77 -19.16 -10.07
C GLY A 8 -1.56 -17.98 -10.64
N LEU A 9 -2.18 -17.14 -9.78
CA LEU A 9 -2.92 -15.98 -10.24
C LEU A 9 -1.98 -14.84 -10.67
N GLU A 10 -2.47 -14.02 -11.59
CA GLU A 10 -1.84 -12.75 -11.90
C GLU A 10 -2.00 -11.75 -10.74
N GLY A 11 -1.21 -10.69 -10.75
CA GLY A 11 -1.31 -9.62 -9.78
C GLY A 11 -2.69 -8.96 -9.78
N GLN A 12 -3.22 -8.69 -8.58
CA GLN A 12 -4.51 -8.07 -8.34
C GLN A 12 -4.34 -6.79 -7.53
N LEU A 13 -5.25 -5.84 -7.68
CA LEU A 13 -5.20 -4.62 -6.88
C LEU A 13 -5.53 -4.91 -5.40
N THR A 14 -6.51 -5.75 -5.17
CA THR A 14 -6.97 -6.12 -3.83
C THR A 14 -7.22 -7.62 -3.72
N ALA A 15 -7.15 -8.13 -2.50
CA ALA A 15 -7.63 -9.46 -2.15
C ALA A 15 -8.40 -9.39 -0.84
N THR A 16 -9.54 -10.08 -0.76
CA THR A 16 -10.34 -10.15 0.45
C THR A 16 -10.44 -11.60 0.93
N ILE A 17 -10.23 -11.79 2.21
CA ILE A 17 -10.49 -13.07 2.88
C ILE A 17 -11.81 -12.94 3.64
N HIS A 18 -12.76 -13.81 3.33
CA HIS A 18 -13.99 -13.99 4.09
C HIS A 18 -13.83 -15.25 4.94
N GLY A 19 -13.74 -15.07 6.23
CA GLY A 19 -13.51 -16.18 7.17
C GLY A 19 -13.98 -15.82 8.58
N THR A 20 -13.72 -16.74 9.48
CA THR A 20 -13.98 -16.59 10.91
C THR A 20 -12.70 -16.79 11.70
N GLU A 21 -12.73 -16.53 12.99
CA GLU A 21 -11.56 -16.73 13.86
C GLU A 21 -11.05 -18.19 13.88
N THR A 22 -11.91 -19.15 13.55
CA THR A 22 -11.53 -20.56 13.46
C THR A 22 -10.66 -20.88 12.24
N ASP A 23 -10.57 -19.97 11.28
CA ASP A 23 -9.77 -20.13 10.05
C ASP A 23 -8.35 -19.59 10.19
N ALA A 24 -7.93 -19.17 11.37
CA ALA A 24 -6.65 -18.49 11.61
C ALA A 24 -5.43 -19.24 11.08
N GLU A 25 -5.40 -20.57 11.23
CA GLU A 25 -4.29 -21.39 10.73
C GLU A 25 -4.20 -21.35 9.21
N ALA A 26 -5.32 -21.56 8.53
CA ALA A 26 -5.39 -21.49 7.07
C ALA A 26 -5.05 -20.09 6.54
N VAL A 27 -5.50 -19.05 7.22
CA VAL A 27 -5.20 -17.66 6.85
C VAL A 27 -3.70 -17.38 6.98
N THR A 28 -3.04 -17.89 8.01
CA THR A 28 -1.59 -17.71 8.20
C THR A 28 -0.79 -18.27 7.02
N GLU A 29 -1.25 -19.36 6.42
CA GLU A 29 -0.62 -19.92 5.21
C GLU A 29 -0.91 -19.12 3.95
N LEU A 30 -2.10 -18.48 3.86
CA LEU A 30 -2.52 -17.75 2.68
C LEU A 30 -1.94 -16.34 2.59
N VAL A 31 -1.75 -15.67 3.71
CA VAL A 31 -1.32 -14.26 3.72
C VAL A 31 -0.03 -14.02 2.94
N PRO A 32 1.06 -14.77 3.10
CA PRO A 32 2.28 -14.53 2.33
C PRO A 32 2.09 -14.64 0.82
N VAL A 33 1.22 -15.57 0.39
CA VAL A 33 0.91 -15.74 -1.05
C VAL A 33 0.10 -14.56 -1.57
N LEU A 34 -0.85 -14.06 -0.79
CA LEU A 34 -1.68 -12.93 -1.16
C LEU A 34 -0.89 -11.62 -1.16
N GLU A 35 0.08 -11.45 -0.26
CA GLU A 35 0.99 -10.28 -0.27
C GLU A 35 1.76 -10.17 -1.58
N ASP A 36 2.13 -11.30 -2.18
CA ASP A 36 2.80 -11.33 -3.48
C ASP A 36 1.85 -11.05 -4.65
N ARG A 37 0.55 -11.20 -4.47
CA ARG A 37 -0.45 -11.10 -5.54
C ARG A 37 -1.32 -9.86 -5.47
N ALA A 38 -1.41 -9.19 -4.34
CA ALA A 38 -2.27 -8.03 -4.17
C ALA A 38 -1.60 -6.92 -3.37
N GLY A 39 -1.92 -5.69 -3.70
CA GLY A 39 -1.38 -4.51 -3.03
C GLY A 39 -2.14 -4.12 -1.77
N ARG A 40 -3.37 -4.58 -1.59
CA ARG A 40 -4.20 -4.31 -0.41
C ARG A 40 -4.98 -5.56 -0.03
N LEU A 41 -4.79 -6.02 1.19
CA LEU A 41 -5.49 -7.19 1.73
C LEU A 41 -6.59 -6.72 2.68
N LEU A 42 -7.78 -7.31 2.55
CA LEU A 42 -8.95 -7.00 3.36
C LEU A 42 -9.43 -8.24 4.10
N TRP A 43 -10.00 -8.02 5.27
CA TRP A 43 -10.70 -9.03 6.03
C TRP A 43 -12.20 -8.74 6.04
N GLY A 44 -12.98 -9.64 5.48
CA GLY A 44 -14.44 -9.65 5.58
C GLY A 44 -15.20 -8.53 4.87
N GLY A 45 -14.53 -7.70 4.10
CA GLY A 45 -15.16 -6.55 3.43
C GLY A 45 -15.08 -6.59 1.91
N TRP A 46 -15.81 -5.68 1.28
CA TRP A 46 -15.67 -5.41 -0.14
C TRP A 46 -14.66 -4.29 -0.37
N PRO A 47 -13.83 -4.33 -1.41
CA PRO A 47 -12.81 -3.32 -1.66
C PRO A 47 -13.35 -2.02 -2.27
N THR A 48 -14.59 -1.66 -1.96
CA THR A 48 -15.29 -0.51 -2.52
C THR A 48 -14.99 0.80 -1.81
N GLY A 49 -14.41 0.76 -0.61
CA GLY A 49 -13.98 1.93 0.15
C GLY A 49 -12.55 1.78 0.61
N VAL A 50 -11.91 2.91 0.88
CA VAL A 50 -10.55 2.95 1.40
C VAL A 50 -10.51 3.82 2.65
N GLU A 51 -10.02 3.27 3.75
CA GLU A 51 -9.81 4.03 4.97
C GLU A 51 -8.70 5.07 4.76
N VAL A 52 -8.95 6.31 5.21
CA VAL A 52 -7.96 7.38 5.13
C VAL A 52 -7.02 7.27 6.32
N ALA A 53 -5.86 6.68 6.11
CA ALA A 53 -4.84 6.49 7.13
C ALA A 53 -3.44 6.61 6.51
N SER A 54 -2.43 6.87 7.34
CA SER A 54 -1.04 7.00 6.87
C SER A 54 -0.45 5.68 6.36
N ALA A 55 -0.94 4.55 6.87
CA ALA A 55 -0.50 3.22 6.44
C ALA A 55 -1.26 2.68 5.22
N MET A 56 -2.30 3.38 4.76
CA MET A 56 -3.11 2.91 3.64
C MET A 56 -2.38 3.09 2.32
N VAL A 57 -2.29 2.01 1.55
CA VAL A 57 -1.79 1.99 0.17
C VAL A 57 -2.78 1.32 -0.75
N HIS A 58 -2.84 1.80 -1.98
CA HIS A 58 -3.68 1.24 -3.04
C HIS A 58 -2.93 1.38 -4.37
N GLY A 59 -2.02 0.45 -4.62
CA GLY A 59 -1.10 0.52 -5.77
C GLY A 59 -0.85 -0.81 -6.46
N GLY A 60 -1.42 -1.90 -5.94
CA GLY A 60 -1.20 -3.25 -6.47
C GLY A 60 0.17 -3.83 -6.11
N PRO A 61 0.43 -5.09 -6.53
CA PRO A 61 1.71 -5.77 -6.29
C PRO A 61 2.77 -5.32 -7.30
N TYR A 62 4.03 -5.63 -7.04
CA TYR A 62 5.11 -5.47 -8.02
C TYR A 62 4.86 -6.41 -9.24
N PRO A 63 4.99 -5.95 -10.47
CA PRO A 63 5.40 -4.62 -10.92
C PRO A 63 4.21 -3.70 -11.33
N ALA A 64 3.18 -3.59 -10.54
CA ALA A 64 1.94 -2.88 -10.87
C ALA A 64 2.09 -1.37 -11.10
N THR A 65 3.20 -0.78 -10.64
CA THR A 65 3.46 0.64 -10.79
C THR A 65 4.95 0.92 -10.99
N SER A 66 5.27 2.00 -11.70
CA SER A 66 6.64 2.52 -11.83
C SER A 66 7.10 3.30 -10.59
N ALA A 67 6.21 3.57 -9.64
CA ALA A 67 6.49 4.31 -8.41
C ALA A 67 5.89 3.62 -7.18
N PRO A 68 6.44 2.46 -6.77
CA PRO A 68 5.83 1.64 -5.70
C PRO A 68 5.83 2.32 -4.33
N ALA A 69 6.63 3.35 -4.12
CA ALA A 69 6.63 4.13 -2.88
C ALA A 69 5.47 5.12 -2.78
N THR A 70 4.64 5.26 -3.80
CA THR A 70 3.49 6.16 -3.81
C THR A 70 2.18 5.39 -3.70
N THR A 71 1.14 6.09 -3.28
CA THR A 71 -0.22 5.56 -3.24
C THR A 71 -1.19 6.55 -3.88
N SER A 72 -2.30 6.04 -4.43
CA SER A 72 -3.36 6.89 -5.00
C SER A 72 -4.36 7.36 -3.94
N VAL A 73 -4.39 6.73 -2.77
CA VAL A 73 -5.34 7.01 -1.68
C VAL A 73 -4.63 6.95 -0.33
N GLY A 74 -5.33 7.41 0.72
CA GLY A 74 -4.77 7.55 2.06
C GLY A 74 -4.12 8.91 2.27
N THR A 75 -3.65 9.19 3.50
CA THR A 75 -3.08 10.50 3.83
C THR A 75 -1.77 10.79 3.11
N LEU A 76 -1.02 9.76 2.72
CA LEU A 76 0.24 9.92 1.98
C LEU A 76 0.05 10.12 0.46
N ALA A 77 -1.18 10.07 -0.03
CA ALA A 77 -1.45 10.29 -1.45
C ALA A 77 -1.00 11.68 -1.93
N ILE A 78 -0.97 12.68 -1.05
CA ILE A 78 -0.50 14.03 -1.35
C ILE A 78 0.96 14.05 -1.82
N ALA A 79 1.77 13.08 -1.40
CA ALA A 79 3.19 13.00 -1.78
C ALA A 79 3.41 12.94 -3.30
N ARG A 80 2.43 12.45 -4.06
CA ARG A 80 2.48 12.41 -5.52
C ARG A 80 2.52 13.78 -6.17
N PHE A 81 2.03 14.81 -5.47
CA PHE A 81 1.95 16.19 -5.95
C PHE A 81 3.06 17.06 -5.39
N LEU A 82 3.92 16.50 -4.57
CA LEU A 82 5.03 17.19 -3.93
C LEU A 82 6.35 16.73 -4.53
N ARG A 83 7.33 17.60 -4.49
CA ARG A 83 8.71 17.26 -4.78
C ARG A 83 9.64 17.82 -3.72
N PRO A 84 10.69 17.13 -3.33
CA PRO A 84 11.68 17.68 -2.41
C PRO A 84 12.50 18.77 -3.08
N VAL A 85 12.89 19.76 -2.30
CA VAL A 85 13.90 20.76 -2.64
C VAL A 85 14.90 20.82 -1.50
N ALA A 86 16.18 20.71 -1.82
CA ALA A 86 17.25 20.82 -0.84
C ALA A 86 17.90 22.19 -0.90
N PHE A 87 18.18 22.77 0.26
CA PHE A 87 18.98 23.97 0.40
C PHE A 87 20.34 23.55 0.98
N GLN A 88 21.40 23.88 0.27
CA GLN A 88 22.75 23.56 0.71
C GLN A 88 23.59 24.83 0.86
N ASN A 89 24.19 25.02 2.02
CA ASN A 89 25.06 26.18 2.35
C ASN A 89 24.36 27.55 2.22
N PHE A 90 23.02 27.57 2.34
CA PHE A 90 22.26 28.81 2.37
C PHE A 90 22.46 29.51 3.73
N PRO A 91 22.74 30.81 3.73
CA PRO A 91 22.67 31.58 4.96
C PRO A 91 21.25 31.51 5.54
N THR A 92 21.12 31.38 6.86
CA THR A 92 19.84 31.19 7.53
C THR A 92 18.83 32.32 7.20
N GLU A 93 19.34 33.55 7.12
CA GLU A 93 18.52 34.73 6.81
C GLU A 93 17.97 34.77 5.38
N MET A 94 18.51 33.95 4.49
CA MET A 94 18.09 33.85 3.09
C MET A 94 17.14 32.65 2.85
N LEU A 95 16.96 31.79 3.85
CA LEU A 95 16.00 30.72 3.75
C LEU A 95 14.55 31.26 3.77
N PRO A 96 13.59 30.53 3.19
CA PRO A 96 12.18 30.81 3.40
C PRO A 96 11.85 30.91 4.90
N ALA A 97 10.89 31.74 5.24
CA ALA A 97 10.60 32.05 6.64
C ALA A 97 10.27 30.81 7.49
N GLU A 98 9.62 29.82 6.90
CA GLU A 98 9.26 28.55 7.51
C GLU A 98 10.45 27.66 7.90
N PHE A 99 11.64 27.94 7.37
CA PHE A 99 12.86 27.18 7.63
C PHE A 99 13.93 27.93 8.43
N ARG A 100 13.56 29.08 8.97
CA ARG A 100 14.47 29.92 9.79
C ARG A 100 14.42 29.58 11.26
#